data_b21528aad9b44d496a6a654aa6e77263
#
_entry.id   b21528aad9b44d496a6a654aa6e77263
#
_cell.length_a   1.000
_cell.length_b   1.000
_cell.length_c   1.000
_cell.angle_alpha   90.00
_cell.angle_beta   90.00
_cell.angle_gamma   90.00
#
_symmetry.space_group_name_H-M   'P 1'
#
loop_
_entity.id
_entity.type
_entity.pdbx_description
1 polymer ?
#
loop_
_entity_poly.entity_id
_entity_poly.type
_entity_poly.pdbx_seq_one_letter_code
_entity_poly.pdbx_strand_id
1 'polypeptide(L)'
;MYNRCTLVEFRGVWIASVYNIDWPKTLDNPEAQKQEFIEILDKLDSLNINAIFVQVRPTSDALYKSYINPWSKYLTGEQGKYPGYDPLQFMIEETHKRDMEFHAWLNPYRITTQGTDLNELAPNNPARIKPEWVLEFNNALFYDPENPEVIEYVAITVYEIIKKYDVDGIHFDDYFYPYDYPLPEGEDREGEVANNRRESVNNLIRTIYKVIKSTKPSVQFGVSPYGVWKNKSSDLIGSESNSLESYYDLYMDTLTWIDENTIDYIAPQIYWSTDNNDSNYEVMVSWWNDVVKDSGVRLYIGQNINDLDIASEIYKQIEINREYENVSGNILFSASDIMNDNDNVVMQLKEAYNCKAILPTKFNYN
;
A
#
# COMPACT_ATOMS: atom_id res chain seq x y z
N MET A 1 -25.89 1.13 -28.24
CA MET A 1 -24.61 1.85 -28.40
C MET A 1 -23.99 1.89 -27.02
N TYR A 2 -22.93 1.12 -26.78
CA TYR A 2 -22.16 1.26 -25.54
C TYR A 2 -21.43 2.60 -25.62
N ASN A 3 -21.81 3.55 -24.76
CA ASN A 3 -21.03 4.76 -24.54
C ASN A 3 -19.66 4.31 -24.00
N ARG A 4 -18.64 4.25 -24.85
CA ARG A 4 -17.27 4.04 -24.38
C ARG A 4 -16.89 5.29 -23.59
N CYS A 5 -16.69 5.12 -22.30
CA CYS A 5 -16.08 6.12 -21.46
C CYS A 5 -14.67 6.39 -22.02
N THR A 6 -14.35 7.64 -22.30
CA THR A 6 -13.00 8.07 -22.71
C THR A 6 -12.17 8.50 -21.51
N LEU A 7 -12.71 8.37 -20.30
CA LEU A 7 -12.05 8.77 -19.08
C LEU A 7 -10.86 7.84 -18.79
N VAL A 8 -9.71 8.44 -18.61
CA VAL A 8 -8.49 7.76 -18.11
C VAL A 8 -8.42 7.98 -16.62
N GLU A 9 -8.62 6.94 -15.82
CA GLU A 9 -8.70 7.06 -14.37
C GLU A 9 -8.33 5.74 -13.69
N PHE A 10 -7.46 5.82 -12.71
CA PHE A 10 -7.13 4.69 -11.84
C PHE A 10 -8.15 4.59 -10.71
N ARG A 11 -8.72 3.41 -10.51
CA ARG A 11 -9.74 3.12 -9.50
C ARG A 11 -9.33 1.89 -8.72
N GLY A 12 -8.58 2.11 -7.66
CA GLY A 12 -7.99 1.06 -6.86
C GLY A 12 -8.78 0.75 -5.58
N VAL A 13 -8.61 -0.47 -5.08
CA VAL A 13 -9.10 -0.89 -3.76
C VAL A 13 -8.05 -1.71 -3.04
N TRP A 14 -7.77 -1.39 -1.77
CA TRP A 14 -6.94 -2.22 -0.91
C TRP A 14 -7.72 -3.41 -0.34
N ILE A 15 -7.06 -4.56 -0.31
CA ILE A 15 -7.56 -5.81 0.29
C ILE A 15 -6.51 -6.26 1.32
N ALA A 16 -6.76 -5.95 2.59
CA ALA A 16 -5.87 -6.24 3.70
C ALA A 16 -6.07 -7.67 4.22
N SER A 17 -4.97 -8.41 4.35
CA SER A 17 -4.96 -9.75 4.94
C SER A 17 -4.59 -9.76 6.42
N VAL A 18 -3.85 -8.76 6.90
CA VAL A 18 -3.52 -8.61 8.31
C VAL A 18 -4.80 -8.58 9.15
N TYR A 19 -4.82 -9.33 10.26
CA TYR A 19 -6.02 -9.52 11.10
C TYR A 19 -7.25 -10.03 10.33
N ASN A 20 -7.09 -10.52 9.10
CA ASN A 20 -8.19 -10.91 8.21
C ASN A 20 -9.21 -9.78 8.00
N ILE A 21 -8.74 -8.52 7.93
CA ILE A 21 -9.59 -7.33 7.79
C ILE A 21 -10.51 -7.45 6.58
N ASP A 22 -9.96 -7.79 5.41
CA ASP A 22 -10.74 -7.93 4.20
C ASP A 22 -10.83 -9.40 3.74
N TRP A 23 -9.70 -10.10 3.67
CA TRP A 23 -9.60 -11.45 3.16
C TRP A 23 -8.35 -12.19 3.70
N PRO A 24 -8.44 -13.53 3.93
CA PRO A 24 -9.64 -14.35 3.96
C PRO A 24 -10.40 -14.21 5.28
N LYS A 25 -11.71 -14.36 5.27
CA LYS A 25 -12.53 -14.43 6.49
C LYS A 25 -12.57 -15.85 7.07
N THR A 26 -12.52 -16.85 6.19
CA THR A 26 -12.52 -18.26 6.58
C THR A 26 -11.11 -18.82 6.57
N LEU A 27 -10.63 -19.32 7.71
CA LEU A 27 -9.30 -19.91 7.83
C LEU A 27 -9.32 -21.40 7.44
N ASP A 28 -8.17 -21.90 6.92
CA ASP A 28 -7.92 -23.31 6.66
C ASP A 28 -8.97 -24.02 5.76
N ASN A 29 -9.57 -23.26 4.86
CA ASN A 29 -10.56 -23.77 3.91
C ASN A 29 -10.34 -23.14 2.52
N PRO A 30 -9.57 -23.80 1.64
CA PRO A 30 -9.23 -23.27 0.31
C PRO A 30 -10.43 -22.86 -0.54
N GLU A 31 -11.48 -23.68 -0.56
CA GLU A 31 -12.65 -23.42 -1.42
C GLU A 31 -13.47 -22.23 -0.91
N ALA A 32 -13.62 -22.08 0.41
CA ALA A 32 -14.26 -20.91 0.99
C ALA A 32 -13.45 -19.63 0.71
N GLN A 33 -12.13 -19.67 0.88
CA GLN A 33 -11.25 -18.53 0.60
C GLN A 33 -11.32 -18.09 -0.86
N LYS A 34 -11.31 -19.03 -1.79
CA LYS A 34 -11.47 -18.74 -3.22
C LYS A 34 -12.83 -18.11 -3.52
N GLN A 35 -13.89 -18.63 -2.95
CA GLN A 35 -15.24 -18.11 -3.15
C GLN A 35 -15.38 -16.68 -2.59
N GLU A 36 -14.88 -16.43 -1.38
CA GLU A 36 -14.84 -15.10 -0.76
C GLU A 36 -14.12 -14.08 -1.66
N PHE A 37 -12.97 -14.46 -2.23
CA PHE A 37 -12.21 -13.58 -3.10
C PHE A 37 -12.94 -13.28 -4.42
N ILE A 38 -13.59 -14.29 -5.02
CA ILE A 38 -14.42 -14.13 -6.22
C ILE A 38 -15.57 -13.14 -5.94
N GLU A 39 -16.24 -13.28 -4.80
CA GLU A 39 -17.34 -12.38 -4.41
C GLU A 39 -16.88 -10.92 -4.25
N ILE A 40 -15.69 -10.71 -3.66
CA ILE A 40 -15.08 -9.37 -3.60
C ILE A 40 -14.85 -8.85 -5.02
N LEU A 41 -14.19 -9.62 -5.89
CA LEU A 41 -13.90 -9.18 -7.25
C LEU A 41 -15.14 -8.89 -8.08
N ASP A 42 -16.18 -9.73 -7.98
CA ASP A 42 -17.45 -9.52 -8.70
C ASP A 42 -18.13 -8.22 -8.25
N LYS A 43 -18.09 -7.92 -6.94
CA LYS A 43 -18.58 -6.67 -6.40
C LYS A 43 -17.78 -5.48 -6.96
N LEU A 44 -16.45 -5.54 -6.95
CA LEU A 44 -15.58 -4.47 -7.43
C LEU A 44 -15.72 -4.25 -8.95
N ASP A 45 -15.81 -5.31 -9.76
CA ASP A 45 -16.08 -5.19 -11.21
C ASP A 45 -17.43 -4.54 -11.49
N SER A 46 -18.45 -4.86 -10.69
CA SER A 46 -19.78 -4.23 -10.80
C SER A 46 -19.77 -2.73 -10.53
N LEU A 47 -18.73 -2.22 -9.87
CA LEU A 47 -18.51 -0.81 -9.56
C LEU A 47 -17.50 -0.13 -10.50
N ASN A 48 -17.09 -0.81 -11.58
CA ASN A 48 -16.09 -0.32 -12.52
C ASN A 48 -14.73 0.03 -11.87
N ILE A 49 -14.35 -0.68 -10.78
CA ILE A 49 -13.00 -0.70 -10.24
C ILE A 49 -12.09 -1.40 -11.25
N ASN A 50 -10.84 -0.94 -11.38
CA ASN A 50 -9.91 -1.46 -12.38
C ASN A 50 -8.54 -1.87 -11.83
N ALA A 51 -8.34 -1.79 -10.52
CA ALA A 51 -7.12 -2.27 -9.88
C ALA A 51 -7.38 -2.69 -8.42
N ILE A 52 -6.63 -3.69 -7.95
CA ILE A 52 -6.64 -4.11 -6.54
C ILE A 52 -5.23 -4.17 -5.99
N PHE A 53 -5.12 -3.90 -4.68
CA PHE A 53 -3.88 -3.95 -3.90
C PHE A 53 -4.05 -5.00 -2.81
N VAL A 54 -3.55 -6.20 -3.02
CA VAL A 54 -3.72 -7.30 -2.06
C VAL A 54 -2.48 -7.43 -1.18
N GLN A 55 -2.68 -7.42 0.13
CA GLN A 55 -1.62 -7.57 1.11
C GLN A 55 -1.13 -9.02 1.16
N VAL A 56 -0.11 -9.33 0.34
CA VAL A 56 0.42 -10.69 0.17
C VAL A 56 1.56 -11.03 1.14
N ARG A 57 2.11 -10.02 1.82
CA ARG A 57 3.10 -10.16 2.88
C ARG A 57 2.79 -9.19 4.02
N PRO A 58 1.81 -9.54 4.89
CA PRO A 58 1.35 -8.66 5.96
C PRO A 58 2.31 -8.59 7.16
N THR A 59 3.03 -9.67 7.40
CA THR A 59 4.06 -9.82 8.42
C THR A 59 5.27 -10.51 7.79
N SER A 60 6.19 -11.07 8.53
CA SER A 60 7.32 -11.82 7.97
C SER A 60 6.90 -13.20 7.43
N ASP A 61 5.85 -13.25 6.62
CA ASP A 61 5.26 -14.46 6.05
C ASP A 61 4.62 -14.15 4.68
N ALA A 62 4.11 -15.16 3.97
CA ALA A 62 3.67 -15.00 2.59
C ALA A 62 2.31 -15.68 2.33
N LEU A 63 1.48 -15.02 1.50
CA LEU A 63 0.25 -15.58 0.92
C LEU A 63 0.52 -16.29 -0.42
N TYR A 64 1.75 -16.75 -0.62
CA TYR A 64 2.20 -17.40 -1.86
C TYR A 64 3.28 -18.44 -1.56
N LYS A 65 3.54 -19.33 -2.50
CA LYS A 65 4.61 -20.29 -2.38
C LYS A 65 5.97 -19.59 -2.43
N SER A 66 6.56 -19.36 -1.26
CA SER A 66 7.88 -18.74 -1.11
C SER A 66 8.93 -19.77 -0.71
N TYR A 67 10.18 -19.58 -1.17
CA TYR A 67 11.35 -20.31 -0.68
C TYR A 67 12.05 -19.59 0.48
N ILE A 68 11.61 -18.35 0.78
CA ILE A 68 12.27 -17.45 1.72
C ILE A 68 11.41 -17.25 2.95
N ASN A 69 10.09 -17.03 2.74
CA ASN A 69 9.13 -16.71 3.79
C ASN A 69 8.23 -17.92 4.09
N PRO A 70 7.85 -18.16 5.37
CA PRO A 70 6.85 -19.16 5.70
C PRO A 70 5.46 -18.76 5.17
N TRP A 71 4.55 -19.74 5.06
CA TRP A 71 3.14 -19.46 4.80
C TRP A 71 2.54 -18.58 5.90
N SER A 72 1.70 -17.63 5.50
CA SER A 72 1.06 -16.71 6.43
C SER A 72 0.04 -17.41 7.35
N LYS A 73 0.08 -17.04 8.63
CA LYS A 73 -0.91 -17.47 9.61
C LYS A 73 -2.33 -17.02 9.26
N TYR A 74 -2.48 -15.95 8.50
CA TYR A 74 -3.78 -15.42 8.10
C TYR A 74 -4.53 -16.30 7.09
N LEU A 75 -3.86 -17.32 6.52
CA LEU A 75 -4.49 -18.31 5.65
C LEU A 75 -5.08 -19.51 6.45
N THR A 76 -4.38 -19.95 7.49
CA THR A 76 -4.70 -21.21 8.16
C THR A 76 -4.85 -21.11 9.67
N GLY A 77 -4.51 -19.94 10.26
CA GLY A 77 -4.39 -19.75 11.70
C GLY A 77 -3.01 -20.11 12.26
N GLU A 78 -2.13 -20.74 11.46
CA GLU A 78 -0.79 -21.18 11.87
C GLU A 78 0.26 -20.76 10.83
N GLN A 79 1.30 -20.04 11.27
CA GLN A 79 2.39 -19.64 10.38
C GLN A 79 3.21 -20.86 9.94
N GLY A 80 3.49 -20.95 8.65
CA GLY A 80 4.23 -22.07 8.05
C GLY A 80 3.36 -23.24 7.57
N LYS A 81 2.07 -23.27 7.94
CA LYS A 81 1.15 -24.31 7.45
C LYS A 81 0.70 -24.03 6.03
N TYR A 82 0.92 -24.99 5.13
CA TYR A 82 0.48 -24.90 3.73
C TYR A 82 -1.06 -24.87 3.61
N PRO A 83 -1.64 -23.88 2.92
CA PRO A 83 -3.08 -23.68 2.85
C PRO A 83 -3.79 -24.60 1.83
N GLY A 84 -3.09 -25.54 1.18
CA GLY A 84 -3.68 -26.45 0.20
C GLY A 84 -3.71 -25.96 -1.26
N TYR A 85 -3.35 -24.70 -1.51
CA TYR A 85 -3.29 -24.09 -2.85
C TYR A 85 -2.27 -22.95 -2.86
N ASP A 86 -2.06 -22.28 -4.01
CA ASP A 86 -1.30 -21.06 -4.12
C ASP A 86 -2.26 -19.86 -4.24
N PRO A 87 -2.51 -19.11 -3.12
CA PRO A 87 -3.44 -17.99 -3.12
C PRO A 87 -3.08 -16.90 -4.11
N LEU A 88 -1.80 -16.51 -4.19
CA LEU A 88 -1.38 -15.41 -5.06
C LEU A 88 -1.63 -15.73 -6.54
N GLN A 89 -1.28 -16.95 -6.99
CA GLN A 89 -1.54 -17.36 -8.36
C GLN A 89 -3.04 -17.30 -8.68
N PHE A 90 -3.87 -17.86 -7.79
CA PHE A 90 -5.32 -17.84 -7.94
C PHE A 90 -5.88 -16.41 -8.00
N MET A 91 -5.44 -15.52 -7.07
CA MET A 91 -5.92 -14.15 -7.00
C MET A 91 -5.57 -13.34 -8.25
N ILE A 92 -4.36 -13.49 -8.78
CA ILE A 92 -3.93 -12.83 -10.03
C ILE A 92 -4.80 -13.29 -11.21
N GLU A 93 -4.98 -14.60 -11.37
CA GLU A 93 -5.78 -15.16 -12.47
C GLU A 93 -7.23 -14.66 -12.44
N GLU A 94 -7.86 -14.64 -11.26
CA GLU A 94 -9.24 -14.15 -11.12
C GLU A 94 -9.35 -12.64 -11.33
N THR A 95 -8.34 -11.87 -10.95
CA THR A 95 -8.27 -10.42 -11.16
C THR A 95 -8.14 -10.10 -12.65
N HIS A 96 -7.21 -10.74 -13.34
CA HIS A 96 -6.99 -10.54 -14.78
C HIS A 96 -8.16 -10.98 -15.66
N LYS A 97 -8.94 -12.00 -15.24
CA LYS A 97 -10.19 -12.37 -15.95
C LYS A 97 -11.22 -11.23 -16.00
N ARG A 98 -11.11 -10.26 -15.11
CA ARG A 98 -11.98 -9.07 -15.01
C ARG A 98 -11.36 -7.81 -15.56
N ASP A 99 -10.23 -7.93 -16.29
CA ASP A 99 -9.45 -6.81 -16.86
C ASP A 99 -8.96 -5.80 -15.79
N MET A 100 -8.76 -6.23 -14.54
CA MET A 100 -8.21 -5.42 -13.46
C MET A 100 -6.71 -5.65 -13.30
N GLU A 101 -5.96 -4.63 -12.83
CA GLU A 101 -4.57 -4.78 -12.39
C GLU A 101 -4.49 -5.38 -10.98
N PHE A 102 -3.49 -6.23 -10.77
CA PHE A 102 -3.14 -6.81 -9.48
C PHE A 102 -1.82 -6.25 -8.96
N HIS A 103 -1.88 -5.48 -7.87
CA HIS A 103 -0.70 -4.98 -7.17
C HIS A 103 -0.46 -5.78 -5.90
N ALA A 104 0.72 -6.39 -5.79
CA ALA A 104 1.13 -7.13 -4.60
C ALA A 104 1.60 -6.15 -3.52
N TRP A 105 0.86 -6.04 -2.44
CA TRP A 105 1.18 -5.18 -1.31
C TRP A 105 1.97 -5.94 -0.24
N LEU A 106 3.12 -5.40 0.14
CA LEU A 106 4.02 -5.94 1.16
C LEU A 106 4.26 -4.92 2.27
N ASN A 107 4.33 -5.41 3.52
CA ASN A 107 4.91 -4.67 4.63
C ASN A 107 6.39 -5.09 4.74
N PRO A 108 7.36 -4.21 4.41
CA PRO A 108 8.76 -4.62 4.30
C PRO A 108 9.40 -5.02 5.64
N TYR A 109 9.00 -4.38 6.74
CA TYR A 109 9.70 -4.51 8.02
C TYR A 109 8.90 -5.15 9.14
N ARG A 110 7.58 -5.22 9.06
CA ARG A 110 6.76 -5.80 10.13
C ARG A 110 6.95 -7.32 10.24
N ILE A 111 7.33 -7.81 11.44
CA ILE A 111 7.49 -9.23 11.75
C ILE A 111 6.26 -9.74 12.49
N THR A 112 5.84 -9.03 13.55
CA THR A 112 4.62 -9.35 14.29
C THR A 112 3.73 -8.12 14.42
N THR A 113 2.44 -8.33 14.64
CA THR A 113 1.51 -7.26 15.01
C THR A 113 1.45 -7.09 16.54
N GLN A 114 1.78 -8.16 17.27
CA GLN A 114 1.86 -8.22 18.72
C GLN A 114 2.68 -9.43 19.13
N GLY A 115 3.41 -9.33 20.26
CA GLY A 115 4.26 -10.37 20.80
C GLY A 115 5.70 -10.28 20.30
N THR A 116 6.65 -10.65 21.17
CA THR A 116 8.09 -10.50 20.98
C THR A 116 8.86 -11.81 21.08
N ASP A 117 8.15 -12.94 21.27
CA ASP A 117 8.80 -14.25 21.32
C ASP A 117 9.06 -14.79 19.92
N LEU A 118 10.33 -14.77 19.48
CA LEU A 118 10.76 -15.33 18.20
C LEU A 118 10.47 -16.84 18.07
N ASN A 119 10.28 -17.57 19.16
CA ASN A 119 9.96 -19.00 19.12
C ASN A 119 8.52 -19.28 18.70
N GLU A 120 7.62 -18.30 18.77
CA GLU A 120 6.26 -18.39 18.24
C GLU A 120 6.20 -18.29 16.72
N LEU A 121 7.27 -17.78 16.08
CA LEU A 121 7.39 -17.76 14.63
C LEU A 121 7.72 -19.15 14.09
N ALA A 122 7.32 -19.41 12.85
CA ALA A 122 7.68 -20.64 12.16
C ALA A 122 9.21 -20.88 12.15
N PRO A 123 9.70 -22.14 12.26
CA PRO A 123 11.14 -22.42 12.30
C PRO A 123 11.95 -21.87 11.13
N ASN A 124 11.33 -21.73 9.97
CA ASN A 124 11.93 -21.17 8.76
C ASN A 124 11.69 -19.67 8.58
N ASN A 125 11.13 -18.98 9.58
CA ASN A 125 10.95 -17.54 9.51
C ASN A 125 12.33 -16.85 9.57
N PRO A 126 12.67 -15.94 8.65
CA PRO A 126 13.95 -15.25 8.64
C PRO A 126 14.28 -14.51 9.94
N ALA A 127 13.30 -13.92 10.60
CA ALA A 127 13.49 -13.25 11.90
C ALA A 127 13.89 -14.22 13.02
N ARG A 128 13.39 -15.47 12.97
CA ARG A 128 13.78 -16.51 13.94
C ARG A 128 15.18 -17.07 13.65
N ILE A 129 15.56 -17.11 12.36
CA ILE A 129 16.88 -17.60 11.91
C ILE A 129 17.96 -16.54 12.15
N LYS A 130 17.61 -15.26 11.99
CA LYS A 130 18.49 -14.09 12.07
C LYS A 130 18.00 -13.09 13.13
N PRO A 131 18.04 -13.46 14.42
CA PRO A 131 17.55 -12.57 15.49
C PRO A 131 18.30 -11.23 15.54
N GLU A 132 19.53 -11.16 15.02
CA GLU A 132 20.31 -9.93 14.90
C GLU A 132 19.72 -8.91 13.89
N TRP A 133 18.72 -9.29 13.09
CA TRP A 133 17.99 -8.39 12.18
C TRP A 133 16.79 -7.72 12.85
N VAL A 134 16.49 -8.06 14.10
CA VAL A 134 15.21 -7.75 14.74
C VAL A 134 15.31 -6.61 15.73
N LEU A 135 14.41 -5.65 15.59
CA LEU A 135 14.11 -4.61 16.57
C LEU A 135 12.82 -4.95 17.31
N GLU A 136 12.80 -4.70 18.61
CA GLU A 136 11.61 -4.80 19.45
C GLU A 136 11.12 -3.40 19.81
N PHE A 137 9.83 -3.13 19.57
CA PHE A 137 9.20 -1.88 19.94
C PHE A 137 7.69 -2.06 20.17
N ASN A 138 7.14 -1.44 21.22
CA ASN A 138 5.71 -1.49 21.56
C ASN A 138 5.11 -2.91 21.54
N ASN A 139 5.80 -3.86 22.17
CA ASN A 139 5.39 -5.28 22.21
C ASN A 139 5.17 -5.92 20.83
N ALA A 140 5.94 -5.51 19.84
CA ALA A 140 5.97 -6.09 18.51
C ALA A 140 7.41 -6.17 17.97
N LEU A 141 7.61 -6.98 16.94
CA LEU A 141 8.89 -7.20 16.29
C LEU A 141 8.88 -6.60 14.88
N PHE A 142 10.00 -5.97 14.55
CA PHE A 142 10.27 -5.36 13.24
C PHE A 142 11.65 -5.75 12.76
N TYR A 143 11.88 -5.82 11.45
CA TYR A 143 13.22 -5.84 10.92
C TYR A 143 13.86 -4.46 11.04
N ASP A 144 15.17 -4.43 11.34
CA ASP A 144 15.94 -3.20 11.44
C ASP A 144 16.12 -2.55 10.05
N PRO A 145 15.50 -1.38 9.79
CA PRO A 145 15.63 -0.70 8.51
C PRO A 145 17.04 -0.23 8.16
N GLU A 146 17.92 -0.09 9.15
CA GLU A 146 19.32 0.34 8.97
C GLU A 146 20.25 -0.84 8.63
N ASN A 147 19.76 -2.09 8.76
CA ASN A 147 20.56 -3.27 8.45
C ASN A 147 20.57 -3.56 6.93
N PRO A 148 21.74 -3.52 6.25
CA PRO A 148 21.83 -3.76 4.82
C PRO A 148 21.42 -5.17 4.41
N GLU A 149 21.61 -6.19 5.26
CA GLU A 149 21.16 -7.56 4.99
C GLU A 149 19.62 -7.65 4.97
N VAL A 150 18.93 -6.82 5.75
CA VAL A 150 17.45 -6.72 5.73
C VAL A 150 16.99 -6.10 4.42
N ILE A 151 17.65 -5.04 3.93
CA ILE A 151 17.34 -4.44 2.63
C ILE A 151 17.48 -5.48 1.51
N GLU A 152 18.57 -6.27 1.52
CA GLU A 152 18.81 -7.35 0.57
C GLU A 152 17.72 -8.43 0.67
N TYR A 153 17.33 -8.83 1.88
CA TYR A 153 16.28 -9.81 2.12
C TYR A 153 14.92 -9.35 1.55
N VAL A 154 14.54 -8.10 1.76
CA VAL A 154 13.31 -7.54 1.18
C VAL A 154 13.40 -7.49 -0.35
N ALA A 155 14.55 -7.13 -0.89
CA ALA A 155 14.80 -7.11 -2.33
C ALA A 155 14.69 -8.51 -2.97
N ILE A 156 15.24 -9.55 -2.32
CA ILE A 156 15.11 -10.94 -2.78
C ILE A 156 13.64 -11.41 -2.69
N THR A 157 12.90 -10.99 -1.66
CA THR A 157 11.46 -11.28 -1.53
C THR A 157 10.66 -10.68 -2.69
N VAL A 158 10.90 -9.42 -3.04
CA VAL A 158 10.26 -8.77 -4.20
C VAL A 158 10.66 -9.45 -5.51
N TYR A 159 11.96 -9.74 -5.69
CA TYR A 159 12.46 -10.48 -6.85
C TYR A 159 11.75 -11.83 -7.03
N GLU A 160 11.54 -12.59 -5.93
CA GLU A 160 10.83 -13.86 -5.96
C GLU A 160 9.39 -13.70 -6.50
N ILE A 161 8.66 -12.67 -6.03
CA ILE A 161 7.29 -12.41 -6.47
C ILE A 161 7.26 -12.09 -7.97
N ILE A 162 8.00 -11.08 -8.41
CA ILE A 162 7.94 -10.62 -9.81
C ILE A 162 8.48 -11.64 -10.81
N LYS A 163 9.33 -12.55 -10.36
CA LYS A 163 9.87 -13.64 -11.17
C LYS A 163 8.91 -14.79 -11.37
N LYS A 164 8.10 -15.08 -10.33
CA LYS A 164 7.20 -16.25 -10.32
C LYS A 164 5.77 -15.91 -10.73
N TYR A 165 5.32 -14.70 -10.47
CA TYR A 165 3.92 -14.31 -10.60
C TYR A 165 3.74 -13.13 -11.57
N ASP A 166 2.60 -13.11 -12.24
CA ASP A 166 2.26 -12.07 -13.21
C ASP A 166 1.57 -10.87 -12.55
N VAL A 167 2.25 -10.28 -11.56
CA VAL A 167 1.77 -9.05 -10.91
C VAL A 167 1.97 -7.84 -11.82
N ASP A 168 1.04 -6.87 -11.77
CA ASP A 168 1.14 -5.60 -12.48
C ASP A 168 1.95 -4.57 -11.68
N GLY A 169 1.96 -4.70 -10.35
CA GLY A 169 2.70 -3.80 -9.47
C GLY A 169 3.15 -4.45 -8.16
N ILE A 170 4.16 -3.83 -7.56
CA ILE A 170 4.58 -4.01 -6.17
C ILE A 170 4.22 -2.73 -5.42
N HIS A 171 3.65 -2.89 -4.24
CA HIS A 171 3.18 -1.79 -3.42
C HIS A 171 3.67 -1.91 -1.98
N PHE A 172 4.21 -0.81 -1.43
CA PHE A 172 4.48 -0.65 -0.01
C PHE A 172 3.52 0.38 0.59
N ASP A 173 3.12 0.18 1.84
CA ASP A 173 2.33 1.15 2.60
C ASP A 173 3.21 2.15 3.36
N ASP A 174 2.74 2.62 4.51
CA ASP A 174 3.42 3.59 5.37
C ASP A 174 4.19 2.94 6.55
N TYR A 175 4.22 1.60 6.64
CA TYR A 175 4.89 0.88 7.73
C TYR A 175 6.36 0.59 7.42
N PHE A 176 7.22 1.62 7.45
CA PHE A 176 8.68 1.49 7.43
C PHE A 176 9.24 1.42 8.85
N TYR A 177 9.47 2.55 9.53
CA TYR A 177 9.66 2.54 10.97
C TYR A 177 8.31 2.41 11.70
N PRO A 178 8.28 1.81 12.89
CA PRO A 178 7.06 1.81 13.70
C PRO A 178 6.61 3.24 14.02
N TYR A 179 5.30 3.43 14.11
CA TYR A 179 4.75 4.68 14.63
C TYR A 179 5.27 4.95 16.04
N ASP A 180 5.55 6.20 16.36
CA ASP A 180 6.10 6.65 17.64
C ASP A 180 7.51 6.09 17.96
N TYR A 181 8.23 5.56 16.97
CA TYR A 181 9.59 5.05 17.20
C TYR A 181 10.54 6.22 17.54
N PRO A 182 11.06 6.28 18.78
CA PRO A 182 11.71 7.48 19.27
C PRO A 182 13.10 7.66 18.68
N LEU A 183 13.53 8.93 18.60
CA LEU A 183 14.95 9.24 18.52
C LEU A 183 15.62 8.96 19.87
N PRO A 184 16.92 8.60 19.90
CA PRO A 184 17.68 8.53 21.14
C PRO A 184 17.66 9.86 21.89
N GLU A 185 17.82 9.80 23.21
CA GLU A 185 17.83 11.00 24.05
C GLU A 185 18.91 11.99 23.61
N GLY A 186 18.51 13.24 23.38
CA GLY A 186 19.40 14.32 22.96
C GLY A 186 19.62 14.45 21.46
N GLU A 187 19.07 13.53 20.65
CA GLU A 187 19.13 13.63 19.19
C GLU A 187 18.04 14.55 18.62
N ASP A 188 18.41 15.27 17.57
CA ASP A 188 17.52 16.20 16.87
C ASP A 188 16.84 15.51 15.67
N ARG A 189 15.60 15.89 15.37
CA ARG A 189 14.85 15.36 14.21
C ARG A 189 15.45 15.74 12.85
N GLU A 190 16.37 16.72 12.81
CA GLU A 190 17.20 17.09 11.66
C GLU A 190 18.65 16.62 11.82
N GLY A 191 18.96 15.90 12.91
CA GLY A 191 20.28 15.40 13.25
C GLY A 191 20.72 14.19 12.44
N GLU A 192 21.93 13.71 12.70
CA GLU A 192 22.56 12.63 11.97
C GLU A 192 21.76 11.31 12.08
N VAL A 193 21.27 10.96 13.26
CA VAL A 193 20.50 9.72 13.48
C VAL A 193 19.21 9.73 12.65
N ALA A 194 18.43 10.81 12.69
CA ALA A 194 17.22 10.92 11.92
C ALA A 194 17.48 10.89 10.40
N ASN A 195 18.54 11.58 9.95
CA ASN A 195 18.94 11.56 8.54
C ASN A 195 19.39 10.17 8.09
N ASN A 196 20.13 9.42 8.92
CA ASN A 196 20.51 8.03 8.62
C ASN A 196 19.30 7.11 8.51
N ARG A 197 18.27 7.28 9.36
CA ARG A 197 17.02 6.53 9.28
C ARG A 197 16.29 6.80 7.96
N ARG A 198 16.14 8.07 7.56
CA ARG A 198 15.55 8.43 6.26
C ARG A 198 16.34 7.86 5.09
N GLU A 199 17.67 7.97 5.14
CA GLU A 199 18.52 7.44 4.07
C GLU A 199 18.45 5.91 3.98
N SER A 200 18.29 5.21 5.09
CA SER A 200 18.08 3.74 5.09
C SER A 200 16.78 3.36 4.39
N VAL A 201 15.69 4.09 4.63
CA VAL A 201 14.42 3.90 3.90
C VAL A 201 14.59 4.27 2.42
N ASN A 202 15.25 5.38 2.09
CA ASN A 202 15.55 5.77 0.71
C ASN A 202 16.34 4.66 -0.03
N ASN A 203 17.32 4.06 0.65
CA ASN A 203 18.12 2.95 0.08
C ASN A 203 17.28 1.70 -0.18
N LEU A 204 16.31 1.39 0.68
CA LEU A 204 15.33 0.32 0.39
C LEU A 204 14.56 0.65 -0.89
N ILE A 205 13.96 1.84 -0.99
CA ILE A 205 13.15 2.26 -2.15
C ILE A 205 13.96 2.18 -3.44
N ARG A 206 15.17 2.75 -3.47
CA ARG A 206 16.10 2.68 -4.64
C ARG A 206 16.42 1.24 -5.02
N THR A 207 16.70 0.39 -4.02
CA THR A 207 17.06 -1.02 -4.23
C THR A 207 15.91 -1.80 -4.84
N ILE A 208 14.70 -1.64 -4.29
CA ILE A 208 13.49 -2.31 -4.79
C ILE A 208 13.17 -1.85 -6.22
N TYR A 209 13.18 -0.54 -6.48
CA TYR A 209 12.96 -0.01 -7.84
C TYR A 209 13.96 -0.61 -8.84
N LYS A 210 15.25 -0.60 -8.50
CA LYS A 210 16.30 -1.19 -9.35
C LYS A 210 16.06 -2.67 -9.63
N VAL A 211 15.71 -3.45 -8.60
CA VAL A 211 15.41 -4.89 -8.74
C VAL A 211 14.22 -5.11 -9.68
N ILE A 212 13.15 -4.37 -9.50
CA ILE A 212 11.96 -4.47 -10.36
C ILE A 212 12.31 -4.11 -11.80
N LYS A 213 12.90 -2.93 -12.04
CA LYS A 213 13.18 -2.44 -13.39
C LYS A 213 14.22 -3.27 -14.14
N SER A 214 15.16 -3.89 -13.43
CA SER A 214 16.14 -4.80 -14.03
C SER A 214 15.59 -6.20 -14.30
N THR A 215 14.51 -6.62 -13.63
CA THR A 215 13.96 -7.98 -13.73
C THR A 215 12.73 -8.04 -14.64
N LYS A 216 11.74 -7.16 -14.41
CA LYS A 216 10.50 -7.07 -15.18
C LYS A 216 10.07 -5.60 -15.25
N PRO A 217 10.60 -4.80 -16.19
CA PRO A 217 10.41 -3.35 -16.27
C PRO A 217 8.94 -2.90 -16.34
N SER A 218 8.05 -3.76 -16.83
CA SER A 218 6.61 -3.49 -16.90
C SER A 218 5.91 -3.45 -15.55
N VAL A 219 6.49 -4.08 -14.51
CA VAL A 219 5.93 -4.06 -13.16
C VAL A 219 6.13 -2.68 -12.55
N GLN A 220 5.03 -2.11 -12.07
CA GLN A 220 5.06 -0.82 -11.39
C GLN A 220 5.52 -0.98 -9.93
N PHE A 221 6.16 0.06 -9.41
CA PHE A 221 6.47 0.16 -7.99
C PHE A 221 5.89 1.45 -7.43
N GLY A 222 5.12 1.34 -6.35
CA GLY A 222 4.56 2.51 -5.69
C GLY A 222 4.45 2.34 -4.18
N VAL A 223 4.23 3.47 -3.53
CA VAL A 223 4.13 3.57 -2.07
C VAL A 223 2.91 4.40 -1.70
N SER A 224 2.21 3.98 -0.62
CA SER A 224 1.16 4.79 0.00
C SER A 224 1.64 5.35 1.35
N PRO A 225 2.32 6.51 1.34
CA PRO A 225 2.81 7.14 2.56
C PRO A 225 1.67 7.76 3.36
N TYR A 226 1.94 8.09 4.63
CA TYR A 226 1.07 8.97 5.39
C TYR A 226 0.85 10.30 4.64
N GLY A 227 -0.36 10.84 4.69
CA GLY A 227 -0.80 11.93 3.81
C GLY A 227 -0.08 13.27 3.96
N VAL A 228 0.52 13.56 5.13
CA VAL A 228 1.29 14.77 5.38
C VAL A 228 2.80 14.46 5.34
N TRP A 229 3.53 15.09 4.43
CA TRP A 229 4.99 15.01 4.40
C TRP A 229 5.61 15.84 5.52
N LYS A 230 5.39 17.16 5.51
CA LYS A 230 5.69 18.13 6.57
C LYS A 230 4.57 19.16 6.64
N ASN A 231 4.28 19.63 7.84
CA ASN A 231 3.41 20.79 8.03
C ASN A 231 4.14 22.08 7.58
N LYS A 232 3.41 23.04 7.08
CA LYS A 232 3.99 24.35 6.69
C LYS A 232 4.62 25.10 7.85
N SER A 233 4.17 24.83 9.07
CA SER A 233 4.79 25.36 10.30
C SER A 233 6.20 24.81 10.55
N SER A 234 6.51 23.62 10.03
CA SER A 234 7.83 22.97 10.14
C SER A 234 8.73 23.28 8.95
N ASP A 235 8.16 23.44 7.75
CA ASP A 235 8.88 23.70 6.52
C ASP A 235 8.01 24.54 5.56
N LEU A 236 8.56 25.60 4.96
CA LEU A 236 7.82 26.51 4.09
C LEU A 236 7.22 25.81 2.84
N ILE A 237 7.82 24.72 2.39
CA ILE A 237 7.30 23.91 1.28
C ILE A 237 6.28 22.84 1.73
N GLY A 238 6.08 22.69 3.03
CA GLY A 238 5.10 21.77 3.60
C GLY A 238 3.65 22.16 3.31
N SER A 239 2.73 21.24 3.57
CA SER A 239 1.30 21.48 3.39
C SER A 239 0.70 22.34 4.50
N GLU A 240 -0.38 23.06 4.19
CA GLU A 240 -1.19 23.77 5.18
C GLU A 240 -1.97 22.76 6.03
N SER A 241 -1.26 22.14 6.96
CA SER A 241 -1.76 21.06 7.81
C SER A 241 -1.20 21.17 9.23
N ASN A 242 -1.82 20.43 10.16
CA ASN A 242 -1.40 20.31 11.55
C ASN A 242 -1.60 18.84 12.00
N SER A 243 -0.78 17.96 11.45
CA SER A 243 -0.85 16.52 11.70
C SER A 243 0.55 15.93 11.90
N LEU A 244 0.63 14.62 12.17
CA LEU A 244 1.87 13.86 12.13
C LEU A 244 2.59 14.11 10.80
N GLU A 245 3.90 14.18 10.83
CA GLU A 245 4.75 14.49 9.67
C GLU A 245 5.54 13.26 9.24
N SER A 246 5.20 12.66 8.10
CA SER A 246 5.84 11.41 7.67
C SER A 246 7.37 11.50 7.55
N TYR A 247 7.88 12.66 7.19
CA TYR A 247 9.33 12.92 7.12
C TYR A 247 10.03 12.82 8.48
N TYR A 248 9.42 13.38 9.53
CA TYR A 248 10.01 13.41 10.86
C TYR A 248 9.64 12.19 11.71
N ASP A 249 8.38 11.81 11.69
CA ASP A 249 7.83 10.83 12.63
C ASP A 249 7.94 9.39 12.10
N LEU A 250 7.98 9.22 10.77
CA LEU A 250 8.04 7.91 10.11
C LEU A 250 9.30 7.73 9.24
N TYR A 251 10.16 8.73 9.21
CA TYR A 251 11.41 8.74 8.42
C TYR A 251 11.20 8.46 6.92
N MET A 252 10.10 8.99 6.36
CA MET A 252 9.70 8.82 4.97
C MET A 252 10.01 10.07 4.16
N ASP A 253 11.08 10.05 3.38
CA ASP A 253 11.49 11.16 2.53
C ASP A 253 10.88 11.01 1.12
N THR A 254 9.56 11.16 1.04
CA THR A 254 8.79 10.95 -0.18
C THR A 254 9.16 11.88 -1.32
N LEU A 255 9.59 13.10 -1.03
CA LEU A 255 10.03 14.05 -2.05
C LEU A 255 11.30 13.55 -2.74
N THR A 256 12.26 12.99 -1.99
CA THR A 256 13.45 12.37 -2.56
C THR A 256 13.08 11.21 -3.50
N TRP A 257 12.08 10.36 -3.16
CA TRP A 257 11.67 9.27 -4.03
C TRP A 257 11.07 9.75 -5.35
N ILE A 258 10.33 10.86 -5.31
CA ILE A 258 9.76 11.52 -6.49
C ILE A 258 10.85 12.15 -7.35
N ASP A 259 11.74 12.95 -6.75
CA ASP A 259 12.82 13.67 -7.45
C ASP A 259 13.81 12.70 -8.13
N GLU A 260 14.13 11.59 -7.47
CA GLU A 260 15.02 10.55 -8.00
C GLU A 260 14.31 9.60 -8.99
N ASN A 261 12.99 9.70 -9.15
CA ASN A 261 12.17 8.78 -9.94
C ASN A 261 12.40 7.30 -9.57
N THR A 262 12.41 7.01 -8.26
CA THR A 262 12.58 5.65 -7.70
C THR A 262 11.26 4.97 -7.36
N ILE A 263 10.15 5.56 -7.77
CA ILE A 263 8.79 5.02 -7.73
C ILE A 263 8.05 5.37 -9.03
N ASP A 264 7.11 4.53 -9.46
CA ASP A 264 6.27 4.80 -10.64
C ASP A 264 4.98 5.55 -10.27
N TYR A 265 4.52 5.38 -9.04
CA TYR A 265 3.37 6.11 -8.50
C TYR A 265 3.51 6.32 -6.99
N ILE A 266 2.82 7.33 -6.49
CA ILE A 266 2.64 7.58 -5.06
C ILE A 266 1.15 7.68 -4.75
N ALA A 267 0.73 7.11 -3.61
CA ALA A 267 -0.65 7.08 -3.17
C ALA A 267 -0.78 7.58 -1.72
N PRO A 268 -0.59 8.88 -1.45
CA PRO A 268 -0.67 9.42 -0.11
C PRO A 268 -2.04 9.13 0.52
N GLN A 269 -2.04 8.70 1.77
CA GLN A 269 -3.23 8.39 2.55
C GLN A 269 -3.86 9.69 3.07
N ILE A 270 -4.73 10.30 2.26
CA ILE A 270 -5.44 11.53 2.62
C ILE A 270 -6.75 11.14 3.32
N TYR A 271 -6.61 10.70 4.56
CA TYR A 271 -7.69 10.15 5.39
C TYR A 271 -8.37 11.22 6.24
N TRP A 272 -8.80 12.30 5.59
CA TRP A 272 -9.52 13.42 6.22
C TRP A 272 -10.72 13.82 5.38
N SER A 273 -11.73 14.41 6.04
CA SER A 273 -12.88 14.98 5.35
C SER A 273 -12.58 16.36 4.76
N THR A 274 -13.44 16.82 3.87
CA THR A 274 -13.37 18.17 3.30
C THR A 274 -13.64 19.29 4.33
N ASP A 275 -14.18 18.93 5.49
CA ASP A 275 -14.46 19.88 6.59
C ASP A 275 -13.42 19.76 7.73
N ASN A 276 -12.37 18.93 7.56
CA ASN A 276 -11.32 18.79 8.56
C ASN A 276 -10.50 20.08 8.69
N ASN A 277 -10.31 20.57 9.93
CA ASN A 277 -9.62 21.84 10.19
C ASN A 277 -8.08 21.70 10.24
N ASP A 278 -7.57 20.52 10.59
CA ASP A 278 -6.13 20.28 10.77
C ASP A 278 -5.45 19.86 9.47
N SER A 279 -6.16 19.10 8.64
CA SER A 279 -5.66 18.59 7.36
C SER A 279 -6.81 18.45 6.38
N ASN A 280 -7.27 19.57 5.82
CA ASN A 280 -8.39 19.59 4.88
C ASN A 280 -8.09 18.76 3.64
N TYR A 281 -9.02 17.90 3.23
CA TYR A 281 -8.86 16.98 2.10
C TYR A 281 -8.38 17.68 0.82
N GLU A 282 -9.11 18.72 0.39
CA GLU A 282 -8.81 19.43 -0.86
C GLU A 282 -7.45 20.14 -0.82
N VAL A 283 -7.11 20.72 0.34
CA VAL A 283 -5.78 21.36 0.56
C VAL A 283 -4.67 20.33 0.40
N MET A 284 -4.85 19.12 0.93
CA MET A 284 -3.88 18.05 0.82
C MET A 284 -3.76 17.51 -0.62
N VAL A 285 -4.89 17.33 -1.32
CA VAL A 285 -4.89 16.93 -2.73
C VAL A 285 -4.17 17.98 -3.59
N SER A 286 -4.45 19.26 -3.37
CA SER A 286 -3.78 20.38 -4.06
C SER A 286 -2.27 20.35 -3.85
N TRP A 287 -1.83 20.17 -2.60
CA TRP A 287 -0.40 20.10 -2.28
C TRP A 287 0.31 18.95 -3.00
N TRP A 288 -0.26 17.72 -2.95
CA TRP A 288 0.32 16.56 -3.64
C TRP A 288 0.29 16.71 -5.17
N ASN A 289 -0.76 17.33 -5.73
CA ASN A 289 -0.84 17.65 -7.15
C ASN A 289 0.35 18.50 -7.59
N ASP A 290 0.72 19.50 -6.78
CA ASP A 290 1.86 20.38 -7.08
C ASP A 290 3.21 19.66 -6.88
N VAL A 291 3.31 18.78 -5.88
CA VAL A 291 4.53 18.00 -5.61
C VAL A 291 4.91 17.08 -6.77
N VAL A 292 3.94 16.39 -7.37
CA VAL A 292 4.25 15.43 -8.45
C VAL A 292 4.35 16.09 -9.83
N LYS A 293 4.07 17.38 -9.91
CA LYS A 293 4.12 18.12 -11.18
C LYS A 293 5.49 17.97 -11.83
N ASP A 294 5.49 17.65 -13.12
CA ASP A 294 6.70 17.47 -13.95
C ASP A 294 7.64 16.31 -13.50
N SER A 295 7.22 15.45 -12.56
CA SER A 295 8.07 14.35 -12.04
C SER A 295 8.01 13.06 -12.85
N GLY A 296 6.95 12.83 -13.59
CA GLY A 296 6.68 11.52 -14.22
C GLY A 296 6.12 10.46 -13.27
N VAL A 297 6.01 10.74 -11.96
CA VAL A 297 5.39 9.88 -10.95
C VAL A 297 3.88 10.10 -10.95
N ARG A 298 3.09 9.03 -11.08
CA ARG A 298 1.62 9.13 -11.02
C ARG A 298 1.15 9.36 -9.60
N LEU A 299 0.15 10.21 -9.45
CA LEU A 299 -0.51 10.47 -8.17
C LEU A 299 -1.88 9.76 -8.12
N TYR A 300 -2.05 8.88 -7.15
CA TYR A 300 -3.34 8.32 -6.76
C TYR A 300 -3.66 8.80 -5.35
N ILE A 301 -4.89 9.15 -5.07
CA ILE A 301 -5.28 9.62 -3.73
C ILE A 301 -5.81 8.45 -2.91
N GLY A 302 -5.17 8.14 -1.78
CA GLY A 302 -5.66 7.17 -0.82
C GLY A 302 -6.80 7.76 0.02
N GLN A 303 -7.93 7.04 0.12
CA GLN A 303 -9.14 7.47 0.83
C GLN A 303 -9.62 6.36 1.76
N ASN A 304 -9.97 6.70 3.00
CA ASN A 304 -10.41 5.75 4.03
C ASN A 304 -11.94 5.76 4.17
N ILE A 305 -12.61 4.84 3.50
CA ILE A 305 -14.06 4.67 3.57
C ILE A 305 -14.55 3.85 4.78
N ASN A 306 -13.66 3.46 5.68
CA ASN A 306 -14.02 2.97 7.01
C ASN A 306 -14.42 4.14 7.95
N ASP A 307 -13.87 5.33 7.71
CA ASP A 307 -14.25 6.55 8.39
C ASP A 307 -15.58 7.06 7.81
N LEU A 308 -16.61 7.19 8.65
CA LEU A 308 -17.96 7.56 8.22
C LEU A 308 -18.04 8.99 7.67
N ASP A 309 -17.20 9.90 8.17
CA ASP A 309 -17.16 11.28 7.66
C ASP A 309 -16.65 11.30 6.21
N ILE A 310 -15.68 10.47 5.89
CA ILE A 310 -15.14 10.28 4.53
C ILE A 310 -16.11 9.46 3.67
N ALA A 311 -16.62 8.35 4.19
CA ALA A 311 -17.57 7.49 3.48
C ALA A 311 -18.80 8.26 3.02
N SER A 312 -19.33 9.16 3.86
CA SER A 312 -20.51 9.97 3.55
C SER A 312 -20.32 10.96 2.40
N GLU A 313 -19.08 11.34 2.10
CA GLU A 313 -18.74 12.32 1.05
C GLU A 313 -17.82 11.75 -0.05
N ILE A 314 -17.70 10.42 -0.17
CA ILE A 314 -16.72 9.82 -1.10
C ILE A 314 -16.97 10.24 -2.56
N TYR A 315 -18.22 10.42 -2.97
CA TYR A 315 -18.54 10.97 -4.29
C TYR A 315 -17.92 12.37 -4.48
N LYS A 316 -18.10 13.26 -3.50
CA LYS A 316 -17.53 14.61 -3.52
C LYS A 316 -16.02 14.60 -3.59
N GLN A 317 -15.37 13.74 -2.80
CA GLN A 317 -13.92 13.61 -2.82
C GLN A 317 -13.38 13.11 -4.17
N ILE A 318 -14.07 12.16 -4.82
CA ILE A 318 -13.71 11.70 -6.17
C ILE A 318 -13.83 12.84 -7.19
N GLU A 319 -14.90 13.65 -7.12
CA GLU A 319 -15.04 14.80 -8.02
C GLU A 319 -13.94 15.84 -7.79
N ILE A 320 -13.58 16.14 -6.52
CA ILE A 320 -12.44 17.00 -6.21
C ILE A 320 -11.16 16.45 -6.85
N ASN A 321 -10.86 15.17 -6.74
CA ASN A 321 -9.67 14.56 -7.36
C ASN A 321 -9.59 14.82 -8.87
N ARG A 322 -10.72 14.81 -9.56
CA ARG A 322 -10.83 15.04 -11.01
C ARG A 322 -10.56 16.49 -11.44
N GLU A 323 -10.62 17.43 -10.51
CA GLU A 323 -10.34 18.85 -10.78
C GLU A 323 -8.83 19.13 -10.84
N TYR A 324 -7.99 18.20 -10.38
CA TYR A 324 -6.53 18.36 -10.32
C TYR A 324 -5.83 17.58 -11.45
N GLU A 325 -5.09 18.29 -12.28
CA GLU A 325 -4.50 17.78 -13.54
C GLU A 325 -3.54 16.60 -13.34
N ASN A 326 -2.76 16.59 -12.24
CA ASN A 326 -1.77 15.55 -11.99
C ASN A 326 -2.32 14.37 -11.17
N VAL A 327 -3.59 14.43 -10.71
CA VAL A 327 -4.25 13.31 -10.04
C VAL A 327 -4.76 12.32 -11.09
N SER A 328 -4.20 11.10 -11.08
CA SER A 328 -4.54 10.05 -12.05
C SER A 328 -5.63 9.09 -11.57
N GLY A 329 -6.15 9.29 -10.36
CA GLY A 329 -7.21 8.47 -9.76
C GLY A 329 -7.05 8.31 -8.25
N ASN A 330 -7.68 7.30 -7.69
CA ASN A 330 -7.71 7.08 -6.26
C ASN A 330 -7.70 5.60 -5.87
N ILE A 331 -7.43 5.33 -4.59
CA ILE A 331 -7.43 3.99 -4.01
C ILE A 331 -8.22 4.03 -2.71
N LEU A 332 -9.19 3.13 -2.57
CA LEU A 332 -10.12 3.08 -1.43
C LEU A 332 -9.66 2.05 -0.38
N PHE A 333 -9.57 2.44 0.85
CA PHE A 333 -9.36 1.55 1.99
C PHE A 333 -10.70 1.37 2.73
N SER A 334 -11.37 0.21 2.69
CA SER A 334 -10.93 -1.03 2.11
C SER A 334 -12.08 -1.84 1.49
N ALA A 335 -11.79 -3.03 0.98
CA ALA A 335 -12.78 -3.89 0.31
C ALA A 335 -13.96 -4.27 1.22
N SER A 336 -13.74 -4.55 2.51
CA SER A 336 -14.81 -4.91 3.44
C SER A 336 -15.82 -3.80 3.65
N ASP A 337 -15.41 -2.54 3.57
CA ASP A 337 -16.30 -1.39 3.70
C ASP A 337 -17.23 -1.26 2.49
N ILE A 338 -16.72 -1.60 1.28
CA ILE A 338 -17.54 -1.70 0.07
C ILE A 338 -18.51 -2.90 0.15
N MET A 339 -18.03 -4.05 0.65
CA MET A 339 -18.87 -5.25 0.80
C MET A 339 -20.00 -5.03 1.81
N ASN A 340 -19.73 -4.28 2.88
CA ASN A 340 -20.71 -3.95 3.93
C ASN A 340 -21.59 -2.75 3.57
N ASP A 341 -21.27 -2.03 2.48
CA ASP A 341 -21.95 -0.82 2.02
C ASP A 341 -22.03 0.27 3.10
N ASN A 342 -20.90 0.53 3.77
CA ASN A 342 -20.81 1.56 4.80
C ASN A 342 -21.29 2.91 4.24
N ASP A 343 -22.24 3.53 4.93
CA ASP A 343 -22.82 4.84 4.62
C ASP A 343 -23.22 5.05 3.13
N ASN A 344 -23.78 4.03 2.50
CA ASN A 344 -24.16 4.04 1.09
C ASN A 344 -23.01 4.27 0.10
N VAL A 345 -21.80 3.88 0.45
CA VAL A 345 -20.60 3.98 -0.42
C VAL A 345 -20.86 3.36 -1.79
N VAL A 346 -21.55 2.22 -1.86
CA VAL A 346 -21.85 1.53 -3.13
C VAL A 346 -22.68 2.41 -4.07
N MET A 347 -23.66 3.13 -3.55
CA MET A 347 -24.48 4.03 -4.37
C MET A 347 -23.63 5.20 -4.88
N GLN A 348 -22.84 5.81 -4.04
CA GLN A 348 -21.95 6.92 -4.38
C GLN A 348 -20.90 6.50 -5.42
N LEU A 349 -20.30 5.31 -5.27
CA LEU A 349 -19.34 4.78 -6.24
C LEU A 349 -19.98 4.45 -7.60
N LYS A 350 -21.21 3.94 -7.63
CA LYS A 350 -21.95 3.73 -8.89
C LYS A 350 -22.21 5.02 -9.63
N GLU A 351 -22.46 6.11 -8.91
CA GLU A 351 -22.64 7.43 -9.49
C GLU A 351 -21.31 7.99 -10.01
N ALA A 352 -20.25 7.96 -9.19
CA ALA A 352 -18.92 8.44 -9.55
C ALA A 352 -18.28 7.62 -10.70
N TYR A 353 -18.45 6.30 -10.68
CA TYR A 353 -17.84 5.36 -11.64
C TYR A 353 -18.87 4.76 -12.60
N ASN A 354 -19.69 5.61 -13.19
CA ASN A 354 -20.82 5.21 -14.04
C ASN A 354 -20.45 4.50 -15.36
N CYS A 355 -19.16 4.39 -15.67
CA CYS A 355 -18.63 3.68 -16.85
C CYS A 355 -17.22 3.13 -16.57
N LYS A 356 -16.79 2.10 -17.32
CA LYS A 356 -15.41 1.58 -17.23
C LYS A 356 -14.42 2.63 -17.72
N ALA A 357 -13.46 3.01 -16.87
CA ALA A 357 -12.36 3.91 -17.24
C ALA A 357 -11.19 3.14 -17.87
N ILE A 358 -10.37 3.85 -18.66
CA ILE A 358 -9.12 3.33 -19.18
C ILE A 358 -8.06 3.49 -18.08
N LEU A 359 -7.30 2.43 -17.81
CA LEU A 359 -6.17 2.50 -16.88
C LEU A 359 -5.10 3.46 -17.42
N PRO A 360 -4.58 4.40 -16.59
CA PRO A 360 -3.51 5.31 -17.00
C PRO A 360 -2.25 4.58 -17.48
N THR A 361 -1.99 3.40 -16.98
CA THR A 361 -0.86 2.52 -17.33
C THR A 361 -0.97 1.94 -18.75
N LYS A 362 -2.20 1.81 -19.26
CA LYS A 362 -2.51 1.31 -20.62
C LYS A 362 -2.75 2.44 -21.62
N PHE A 363 -2.74 3.69 -21.17
CA PHE A 363 -2.94 4.85 -22.04
C PHE A 363 -1.58 5.35 -22.54
N ASN A 364 -1.33 5.19 -23.84
CA ASN A 364 -0.16 5.79 -24.50
C ASN A 364 -0.46 7.25 -24.79
N TYR A 365 0.21 8.16 -24.10
CA TYR A 365 0.29 9.56 -24.51
C TYR A 365 1.15 9.60 -25.77
N ASN A 366 0.51 9.60 -26.97
CA ASN A 366 1.19 9.82 -28.25
C ASN A 366 1.53 11.30 -28.42
#